data_eea726e5c58cad5bacac3b919cf7836e
#
_entry.id   eea726e5c58cad5bacac3b919cf7836e
#
_cell.length_a   1.000
_cell.length_b   1.000
_cell.length_c   1.000
_cell.angle_alpha   90.00
_cell.angle_beta   90.00
_cell.angle_gamma   90.00
#
_symmetry.space_group_name_H-M   'P 1'
#
loop_
_entity.id
_entity.type
_entity.pdbx_description
1 polymer ?
#
loop_
_entity_poly.entity_id
_entity_poly.type
_entity_poly.pdbx_seq_one_letter_code
_entity_poly.pdbx_strand_id
1 'polypeptide(L)'
;MKELVLFANLQLFSADVNPINVTTQDSMSPTMKTFYDTALLENAREQMVFTQFGMKQPMHGNKVEWRKFNTFEKALTPLTEGVIPTGKTFGMTKIEATTTQHGDFVAVSDRLELESYDDVIFGATEEMGATEGETYDTLTRNILVAGNSVAYAGEKTSRDALTNTDILTPDMVNKAQTWLKKNKAPKINGSYVAIIHPSVAYDLRNSDEWKEYHKYNDVAPIFKGEIGELHGVRFVESNEAKIWKDGDTCVYATLFLGKDAFGVLDPEGEGMEMIVKTREQAGGPLNQFSTIGYKFCHGAKILYQERLLRVESGSSYGSLDEAN
;
A
#
# COMPACT_ATOMS: atom_id res chain seq x y z
N MET A 1 -25.49 26.57 60.59
CA MET A 1 -24.25 25.90 60.13
C MET A 1 -24.55 25.20 58.83
N LYS A 2 -24.05 25.75 57.72
CA LYS A 2 -24.16 25.08 56.41
C LYS A 2 -22.87 24.32 56.18
N GLU A 3 -22.95 23.02 56.11
CA GLU A 3 -21.83 22.18 55.72
C GLU A 3 -21.50 22.42 54.26
N LEU A 4 -20.25 22.79 54.00
CA LEU A 4 -19.66 22.97 52.68
C LEU A 4 -19.17 21.57 52.24
N VAL A 5 -19.95 20.86 51.43
CA VAL A 5 -19.52 19.58 50.83
C VAL A 5 -18.58 19.93 49.67
N LEU A 6 -17.29 19.76 49.91
CA LEU A 6 -16.26 19.86 48.86
C LEU A 6 -16.33 18.61 47.98
N PHE A 7 -16.92 18.70 46.81
CA PHE A 7 -16.77 17.67 45.79
C PHE A 7 -15.35 17.77 45.20
N ALA A 8 -14.44 16.99 45.76
CA ALA A 8 -13.19 16.71 45.07
C ALA A 8 -13.52 15.79 43.85
N ASN A 9 -13.55 16.42 42.67
CA ASN A 9 -13.52 15.65 41.43
C ASN A 9 -12.15 14.99 41.32
N LEU A 10 -12.00 13.83 41.96
CA LEU A 10 -10.91 12.92 41.73
C LEU A 10 -11.20 12.24 40.39
N GLN A 11 -10.71 12.82 39.30
CA GLN A 11 -10.60 12.06 38.05
C GLN A 11 -9.61 10.92 38.30
N LEU A 12 -10.15 9.75 38.59
CA LEU A 12 -9.44 8.50 38.47
C LEU A 12 -9.08 8.35 36.99
N PHE A 13 -7.87 8.73 36.64
CA PHE A 13 -7.28 8.30 35.39
C PHE A 13 -7.26 6.79 35.47
N SER A 14 -8.06 6.14 34.63
CA SER A 14 -8.03 4.69 34.44
C SER A 14 -6.61 4.28 34.09
N ALA A 15 -6.03 3.45 34.93
CA ALA A 15 -4.65 2.97 34.78
C ALA A 15 -4.55 1.81 33.77
N ASP A 16 -5.28 1.90 32.66
CA ASP A 16 -4.98 1.15 31.45
C ASP A 16 -4.07 1.98 30.55
N VAL A 17 -3.02 2.50 31.15
CA VAL A 17 -1.93 3.08 30.40
C VAL A 17 -1.01 1.93 30.05
N ASN A 18 -1.00 1.51 28.79
CA ASN A 18 0.15 0.83 28.21
C ASN A 18 1.41 1.48 28.76
N PRO A 19 2.48 0.74 29.08
CA PRO A 19 3.69 1.30 29.63
C PRO A 19 4.21 2.40 28.72
N ILE A 20 3.88 3.62 29.06
CA ILE A 20 4.27 4.82 28.34
C ILE A 20 5.64 5.18 28.86
N ASN A 21 6.61 5.21 28.01
CA ASN A 21 7.96 5.66 28.26
C ASN A 21 8.13 7.06 27.68
N VAL A 22 8.22 8.11 28.45
CA VAL A 22 7.93 9.47 27.99
C VAL A 22 8.89 10.55 28.43
N THR A 23 9.28 11.40 27.55
CA THR A 23 10.06 12.61 27.86
C THR A 23 9.70 13.81 27.02
N THR A 24 9.91 15.01 27.55
CA THR A 24 9.60 16.28 26.95
C THR A 24 10.73 17.26 27.00
N GLN A 25 11.04 17.93 25.92
CA GLN A 25 11.82 19.16 25.98
C GLN A 25 11.41 20.15 24.90
N ASP A 26 11.09 21.37 25.30
CA ASP A 26 10.90 22.52 24.40
C ASP A 26 12.21 22.97 23.72
N SER A 27 13.33 22.34 24.07
CA SER A 27 14.67 22.73 23.62
C SER A 27 15.30 21.84 22.59
N MET A 28 14.59 20.87 21.99
CA MET A 28 15.08 20.22 20.79
C MET A 28 15.18 21.23 19.67
N SER A 29 16.40 21.47 19.19
CA SER A 29 16.64 22.34 18.06
C SER A 29 15.70 21.96 16.90
N PRO A 30 15.08 22.91 16.20
CA PRO A 30 14.29 22.63 14.98
C PRO A 30 15.04 21.79 13.95
N THR A 31 16.37 21.91 13.95
CA THR A 31 17.28 21.13 13.09
C THR A 31 17.27 19.65 13.41
N MET A 32 17.23 19.27 14.71
CA MET A 32 17.15 17.85 15.10
C MET A 32 15.79 17.25 14.71
N LYS A 33 14.71 17.98 14.95
CA LYS A 33 13.36 17.55 14.54
C LYS A 33 13.29 17.29 13.03
N THR A 34 13.85 18.20 12.23
CA THR A 34 13.91 18.07 10.77
C THR A 34 14.75 16.88 10.33
N PHE A 35 15.83 16.55 11.06
CA PHE A 35 16.66 15.39 10.75
C PHE A 35 15.90 14.07 10.95
N TYR A 36 15.19 13.91 12.07
CA TYR A 36 14.39 12.72 12.33
C TYR A 36 13.24 12.56 11.35
N ASP A 37 12.52 13.64 11.02
CA ASP A 37 11.46 13.61 10.01
C ASP A 37 12.00 13.18 8.64
N THR A 38 13.20 13.62 8.27
CA THR A 38 13.84 13.22 7.00
C THR A 38 14.21 11.74 6.99
N ALA A 39 14.82 11.23 8.07
CA ALA A 39 15.19 9.83 8.19
C ALA A 39 13.96 8.92 8.12
N LEU A 40 12.88 9.26 8.82
CA LEU A 40 11.60 8.55 8.77
C LEU A 40 11.05 8.48 7.34
N LEU A 41 10.98 9.62 6.66
CA LEU A 41 10.45 9.71 5.30
C LEU A 41 11.30 8.93 4.29
N GLU A 42 12.62 8.88 4.45
CA GLU A 42 13.51 8.10 3.60
C GLU A 42 13.23 6.60 3.77
N ASN A 43 13.23 6.10 5.00
CA ASN A 43 12.97 4.68 5.30
C ASN A 43 11.57 4.26 4.85
N ALA A 44 10.54 5.06 5.14
CA ALA A 44 9.16 4.78 4.72
C ALA A 44 9.02 4.69 3.19
N ARG A 45 9.66 5.58 2.44
CA ARG A 45 9.62 5.57 0.97
C ARG A 45 10.26 4.35 0.36
N GLU A 46 11.25 3.77 1.01
CA GLU A 46 11.95 2.58 0.51
C GLU A 46 11.05 1.34 0.51
N GLN A 47 10.12 1.26 1.44
CA GLN A 47 9.23 0.10 1.60
C GLN A 47 7.97 0.19 0.73
N MET A 48 7.57 1.39 0.27
CA MET A 48 6.33 1.58 -0.48
C MET A 48 6.47 1.18 -1.95
N VAL A 49 5.87 0.06 -2.34
CA VAL A 49 5.83 -0.44 -3.73
C VAL A 49 4.48 -0.20 -4.40
N PHE A 50 3.37 -0.58 -3.76
CA PHE A 50 2.02 -0.47 -4.34
C PHE A 50 1.63 0.98 -4.60
N THR A 51 1.95 1.86 -3.67
CA THR A 51 1.60 3.28 -3.71
C THR A 51 2.22 4.03 -4.90
N GLN A 52 3.34 3.55 -5.46
CA GLN A 52 4.02 4.17 -6.60
C GLN A 52 3.15 4.24 -7.87
N PHE A 53 2.23 3.28 -8.04
CA PHE A 53 1.43 3.12 -9.26
C PHE A 53 0.03 3.71 -9.15
N GLY A 54 -0.33 4.26 -7.98
CA GLY A 54 -1.59 4.94 -7.74
C GLY A 54 -1.63 6.36 -8.28
N MET A 55 -2.81 6.79 -8.72
CA MET A 55 -3.06 8.20 -9.00
C MET A 55 -3.14 8.97 -7.68
N LYS A 56 -2.12 9.79 -7.39
CA LYS A 56 -2.12 10.64 -6.20
C LYS A 56 -3.12 11.78 -6.37
N GLN A 57 -4.00 11.94 -5.39
CA GLN A 57 -5.00 12.99 -5.35
C GLN A 57 -4.81 13.84 -4.11
N PRO A 58 -4.39 15.11 -4.24
CA PRO A 58 -4.35 16.07 -3.14
C PRO A 58 -5.75 16.23 -2.53
N MET A 59 -5.82 16.35 -1.22
CA MET A 59 -7.08 16.38 -0.50
C MET A 59 -7.08 17.44 0.60
N HIS A 60 -8.17 18.23 0.63
CA HIS A 60 -8.54 19.09 1.75
C HIS A 60 -9.81 18.52 2.40
N GLY A 61 -9.72 18.00 3.61
CA GLY A 61 -10.83 17.40 4.33
C GLY A 61 -10.75 15.87 4.39
N ASN A 62 -11.85 15.18 4.78
CA ASN A 62 -11.86 13.75 5.06
C ASN A 62 -12.43 12.87 3.93
N LYS A 63 -12.88 13.46 2.82
CA LYS A 63 -13.56 12.74 1.73
C LYS A 63 -13.21 13.32 0.38
N VAL A 64 -12.86 12.45 -0.56
CA VAL A 64 -12.66 12.78 -1.97
C VAL A 64 -13.67 12.06 -2.83
N GLU A 65 -14.11 12.74 -3.89
CA GLU A 65 -15.05 12.25 -4.88
C GLU A 65 -14.40 12.29 -6.27
N TRP A 66 -14.24 11.12 -6.89
CA TRP A 66 -13.89 11.01 -8.30
C TRP A 66 -15.15 10.84 -9.14
N ARG A 67 -15.17 11.49 -10.29
CA ARG A 67 -16.27 11.43 -11.23
C ARG A 67 -15.83 10.76 -12.51
N LYS A 68 -16.47 9.66 -12.85
CA LYS A 68 -16.24 8.91 -14.08
C LYS A 68 -17.41 9.13 -15.02
N PHE A 69 -17.12 9.59 -16.24
CA PHE A 69 -18.13 9.67 -17.28
C PHE A 69 -18.38 8.31 -17.91
N ASN A 70 -19.63 7.96 -18.12
CA ASN A 70 -19.98 6.70 -18.75
C ASN A 70 -19.69 6.79 -20.26
N THR A 71 -19.12 5.72 -20.80
CA THR A 71 -18.80 5.64 -22.24
C THR A 71 -20.08 5.59 -23.06
N PHE A 72 -20.17 6.41 -24.09
CA PHE A 72 -21.29 6.32 -25.03
C PHE A 72 -21.17 5.07 -25.90
N GLU A 73 -22.32 4.50 -26.23
CA GLU A 73 -22.40 3.45 -27.24
C GLU A 73 -22.03 4.01 -28.63
N LYS A 74 -21.43 3.17 -29.45
CA LYS A 74 -21.08 3.53 -30.82
C LYS A 74 -22.33 3.86 -31.64
N ALA A 75 -22.29 4.92 -32.43
CA ALA A 75 -23.34 5.24 -33.40
C ALA A 75 -23.14 4.40 -34.67
N LEU A 76 -23.70 3.22 -34.73
CA LEU A 76 -23.56 2.29 -35.86
C LEU A 76 -24.66 2.40 -36.91
N THR A 77 -25.75 3.09 -36.59
CA THR A 77 -26.89 3.29 -37.49
C THR A 77 -26.61 4.48 -38.39
N PRO A 78 -26.73 4.34 -39.74
CA PRO A 78 -26.63 5.47 -40.65
C PRO A 78 -27.73 6.51 -40.38
N LEU A 79 -27.41 7.77 -40.59
CA LEU A 79 -28.39 8.84 -40.46
C LEU A 79 -29.35 8.82 -41.67
N THR A 80 -30.62 9.04 -41.40
CA THR A 80 -31.63 9.26 -42.43
C THR A 80 -31.72 10.74 -42.78
N GLU A 81 -31.67 11.06 -44.03
CA GLU A 81 -31.75 12.46 -44.51
C GLU A 81 -33.07 13.13 -44.06
N GLY A 82 -32.92 14.33 -43.49
CA GLY A 82 -34.07 15.09 -42.98
C GLY A 82 -34.66 14.64 -41.64
N VAL A 83 -34.09 13.59 -41.00
CA VAL A 83 -34.55 13.10 -39.70
C VAL A 83 -33.51 13.41 -38.61
N ILE A 84 -33.92 14.10 -37.56
CA ILE A 84 -33.10 14.39 -36.41
C ILE A 84 -32.93 13.09 -35.56
N PRO A 85 -31.71 12.57 -35.36
CA PRO A 85 -31.46 11.38 -34.56
C PRO A 85 -31.81 11.64 -33.09
N THR A 86 -32.21 10.59 -32.38
CA THR A 86 -32.41 10.63 -30.92
C THR A 86 -31.09 10.86 -30.20
N GLY A 87 -31.00 11.92 -29.40
CA GLY A 87 -29.82 12.23 -28.59
C GLY A 87 -29.59 11.18 -27.51
N LYS A 88 -28.31 10.98 -27.14
CA LYS A 88 -27.92 10.12 -26.02
C LYS A 88 -27.85 10.90 -24.71
N THR A 89 -28.29 10.29 -23.62
CA THR A 89 -28.17 10.86 -22.28
C THR A 89 -26.76 10.71 -21.74
N PHE A 90 -26.26 11.76 -21.12
CA PHE A 90 -24.95 11.80 -20.49
C PHE A 90 -25.04 11.29 -19.05
N GLY A 91 -24.38 10.17 -18.75
CA GLY A 91 -24.33 9.58 -17.42
C GLY A 91 -22.96 9.76 -16.76
N MET A 92 -22.96 9.91 -15.45
CA MET A 92 -21.75 10.04 -14.64
C MET A 92 -21.84 9.12 -13.43
N THR A 93 -20.76 8.38 -13.17
CA THR A 93 -20.62 7.53 -11.97
C THR A 93 -19.70 8.21 -10.98
N LYS A 94 -20.11 8.24 -9.72
CA LYS A 94 -19.40 8.83 -8.59
C LYS A 94 -18.67 7.73 -7.80
N ILE A 95 -17.39 7.92 -7.53
CA ILE A 95 -16.57 7.05 -6.69
C ILE A 95 -16.08 7.88 -5.51
N GLU A 96 -16.37 7.44 -4.30
CA GLU A 96 -15.99 8.13 -3.08
C GLU A 96 -14.93 7.34 -2.30
N ALA A 97 -13.97 8.04 -1.73
CA ALA A 97 -13.04 7.51 -0.74
C ALA A 97 -12.96 8.45 0.46
N THR A 98 -12.81 7.84 1.63
CA THR A 98 -12.60 8.54 2.90
C THR A 98 -11.23 8.19 3.42
N THR A 99 -10.59 9.13 4.14
CA THR A 99 -9.34 8.87 4.85
C THR A 99 -9.61 8.32 6.23
N THR A 100 -8.70 7.46 6.68
CA THR A 100 -8.59 6.99 8.05
C THR A 100 -7.20 7.33 8.57
N GLN A 101 -7.13 7.73 9.84
CA GLN A 101 -5.88 8.04 10.49
C GLN A 101 -5.31 6.77 11.15
N HIS A 102 -4.04 6.52 10.91
CA HIS A 102 -3.27 5.41 11.47
C HIS A 102 -2.03 5.95 12.15
N GLY A 103 -1.52 5.24 13.12
CA GLY A 103 -0.28 5.58 13.80
C GLY A 103 0.02 4.60 14.91
N ASP A 104 1.29 4.52 15.26
CA ASP A 104 1.79 3.72 16.35
C ASP A 104 2.93 4.45 17.06
N PHE A 105 3.30 4.02 18.26
CA PHE A 105 4.38 4.63 19.01
C PHE A 105 5.15 3.62 19.85
N VAL A 106 6.44 3.85 19.96
CA VAL A 106 7.32 3.15 20.89
C VAL A 106 7.69 4.09 22.02
N ALA A 107 7.77 3.51 23.17
CA ALA A 107 8.07 4.21 24.38
C ALA A 107 9.41 3.69 24.96
N VAL A 108 10.35 4.59 25.33
CA VAL A 108 11.69 4.30 25.83
C VAL A 108 11.83 4.88 27.25
N SER A 109 12.33 4.07 28.21
CA SER A 109 12.57 4.57 29.56
C SER A 109 13.90 5.34 29.65
N ASP A 110 13.95 6.31 30.55
CA ASP A 110 15.16 7.08 30.86
C ASP A 110 16.34 6.20 31.30
N ARG A 111 16.02 5.11 32.00
CA ARG A 111 17.02 4.13 32.43
C ARG A 111 17.58 3.34 31.27
N LEU A 112 16.74 2.93 30.30
CA LEU A 112 17.19 2.23 29.10
C LEU A 112 18.09 3.14 28.25
N GLU A 113 17.70 4.40 28.08
CA GLU A 113 18.50 5.39 27.35
C GLU A 113 19.86 5.69 28.04
N LEU A 114 19.89 5.63 29.38
CA LEU A 114 21.13 5.83 30.16
C LEU A 114 22.04 4.60 30.17
N GLU A 115 21.45 3.41 30.25
CA GLU A 115 22.20 2.13 30.37
C GLU A 115 22.53 1.52 29.00
N SER A 116 21.89 1.95 27.92
CA SER A 116 22.16 1.45 26.57
C SER A 116 23.50 1.96 26.04
N TYR A 117 24.22 1.08 25.36
CA TYR A 117 25.44 1.43 24.64
C TYR A 117 25.16 2.10 23.29
N ASP A 118 24.05 1.73 22.66
CA ASP A 118 23.62 2.22 21.36
C ASP A 118 22.56 3.34 21.50
N ASP A 119 22.45 4.18 20.48
CA ASP A 119 21.40 5.20 20.41
C ASP A 119 20.03 4.57 20.10
N VAL A 120 19.30 4.27 21.18
CA VAL A 120 17.98 3.62 21.12
C VAL A 120 16.97 4.51 20.40
N ILE A 121 17.09 5.83 20.51
CA ILE A 121 16.17 6.77 19.86
C ILE A 121 16.34 6.74 18.34
N PHE A 122 17.60 6.69 17.89
CA PHE A 122 17.89 6.62 16.45
C PHE A 122 17.43 5.29 15.87
N GLY A 123 17.76 4.15 16.50
CA GLY A 123 17.31 2.83 16.04
C GLY A 123 15.78 2.69 16.03
N ALA A 124 15.09 3.22 17.06
CA ALA A 124 13.64 3.23 17.10
C ALA A 124 13.04 4.11 15.98
N THR A 125 13.71 5.18 15.59
CA THR A 125 13.29 6.05 14.48
C THR A 125 13.36 5.32 13.13
N GLU A 126 14.46 4.60 12.88
CA GLU A 126 14.61 3.81 11.65
C GLU A 126 13.57 2.72 11.54
N GLU A 127 13.35 1.96 12.61
CA GLU A 127 12.37 0.88 12.64
C GLU A 127 10.93 1.40 12.49
N MET A 128 10.62 2.51 13.15
CA MET A 128 9.32 3.17 12.99
C MET A 128 9.08 3.67 11.57
N GLY A 129 10.11 4.17 10.88
CA GLY A 129 10.02 4.56 9.48
C GLY A 129 9.74 3.39 8.55
N ALA A 130 10.42 2.27 8.76
CA ALA A 130 10.17 1.05 8.00
C ALA A 130 8.73 0.54 8.22
N THR A 131 8.31 0.42 9.48
CA THR A 131 6.96 -0.03 9.86
C THR A 131 5.86 0.88 9.31
N GLU A 132 6.08 2.21 9.30
CA GLU A 132 5.14 3.15 8.70
C GLU A 132 4.97 2.90 7.20
N GLY A 133 6.08 2.73 6.46
CA GLY A 133 6.05 2.44 5.03
C GLY A 133 5.35 1.12 4.70
N GLU A 134 5.67 0.07 5.44
CA GLU A 134 5.02 -1.25 5.30
C GLU A 134 3.53 -1.18 5.63
N THR A 135 3.13 -0.47 6.69
CA THR A 135 1.72 -0.31 7.07
C THR A 135 0.95 0.43 5.98
N TYR A 136 1.51 1.53 5.47
CA TYR A 136 0.89 2.33 4.42
C TYR A 136 0.70 1.53 3.13
N ASP A 137 1.72 0.78 2.75
CA ASP A 137 1.69 -0.06 1.54
C ASP A 137 0.75 -1.26 1.69
N THR A 138 0.73 -1.90 2.86
CA THR A 138 -0.20 -2.98 3.22
C THR A 138 -1.66 -2.54 3.16
N LEU A 139 -2.00 -1.36 3.65
CA LEU A 139 -3.35 -0.81 3.55
C LEU A 139 -3.76 -0.60 2.08
N THR A 140 -2.86 -0.06 1.26
CA THR A 140 -3.08 0.10 -0.18
C THR A 140 -3.24 -1.26 -0.86
N ARG A 141 -2.35 -2.23 -0.59
CA ARG A 141 -2.42 -3.60 -1.09
C ARG A 141 -3.77 -4.26 -0.79
N ASN A 142 -4.24 -4.17 0.44
CA ASN A 142 -5.50 -4.80 0.85
C ASN A 142 -6.70 -4.27 0.06
N ILE A 143 -6.71 -2.98 -0.27
CA ILE A 143 -7.73 -2.37 -1.13
C ILE A 143 -7.64 -2.91 -2.55
N LEU A 144 -6.44 -3.04 -3.12
CA LEU A 144 -6.22 -3.56 -4.47
C LEU A 144 -6.60 -5.04 -4.57
N VAL A 145 -6.24 -5.83 -3.57
CA VAL A 145 -6.58 -7.27 -3.49
C VAL A 145 -8.08 -7.49 -3.35
N ALA A 146 -8.84 -6.55 -2.81
CA ALA A 146 -10.30 -6.61 -2.77
C ALA A 146 -10.97 -6.38 -4.14
N GLY A 147 -10.21 -6.16 -5.21
CA GLY A 147 -10.74 -6.02 -6.57
C GLY A 147 -11.49 -7.25 -7.07
N ASN A 148 -12.50 -7.03 -7.92
CA ASN A 148 -13.39 -8.09 -8.40
C ASN A 148 -12.82 -8.90 -9.58
N SER A 149 -11.83 -8.35 -10.30
CA SER A 149 -11.23 -9.00 -11.48
C SER A 149 -10.15 -9.98 -11.02
N VAL A 150 -10.48 -11.27 -11.04
CA VAL A 150 -9.59 -12.35 -10.58
C VAL A 150 -9.41 -13.39 -11.66
N ALA A 151 -8.19 -13.90 -11.81
CA ALA A 151 -7.87 -15.07 -12.62
C ALA A 151 -7.02 -16.03 -11.77
N TYR A 152 -7.13 -17.32 -12.04
CA TYR A 152 -6.45 -18.37 -11.30
C TYR A 152 -5.45 -19.10 -12.22
N ALA A 153 -4.28 -19.43 -11.69
CA ALA A 153 -3.31 -20.26 -12.43
C ALA A 153 -3.83 -21.70 -12.60
N GLY A 154 -3.18 -22.48 -13.48
CA GLY A 154 -3.53 -23.88 -13.67
C GLY A 154 -4.94 -24.14 -14.20
N GLU A 155 -5.58 -23.13 -14.86
CA GLU A 155 -6.97 -23.22 -15.34
C GLU A 155 -7.99 -23.51 -14.23
N LYS A 156 -7.66 -23.20 -13.00
CA LYS A 156 -8.56 -23.34 -11.85
C LYS A 156 -9.64 -22.25 -11.84
N THR A 157 -10.71 -22.51 -11.10
CA THR A 157 -11.88 -21.58 -10.99
C THR A 157 -12.03 -20.97 -9.62
N SER A 158 -11.27 -21.44 -8.62
CA SER A 158 -11.30 -20.92 -7.25
C SER A 158 -9.92 -20.99 -6.60
N ARG A 159 -9.72 -20.22 -5.55
CA ARG A 159 -8.48 -20.23 -4.77
C ARG A 159 -8.23 -21.56 -4.09
N ASP A 160 -9.25 -22.17 -3.52
CA ASP A 160 -9.14 -23.42 -2.76
C ASP A 160 -8.75 -24.61 -3.63
N ALA A 161 -8.88 -24.47 -4.97
CA ALA A 161 -8.46 -25.50 -5.92
C ALA A 161 -7.00 -25.36 -6.36
N LEU A 162 -6.32 -24.28 -5.97
CA LEU A 162 -4.91 -24.05 -6.30
C LEU A 162 -4.00 -24.93 -5.44
N THR A 163 -2.91 -25.35 -6.05
CA THR A 163 -1.85 -26.14 -5.41
C THR A 163 -0.49 -25.47 -5.62
N ASN A 164 0.53 -25.90 -4.91
CA ASN A 164 1.90 -25.37 -5.06
C ASN A 164 2.48 -25.61 -6.47
N THR A 165 1.86 -26.49 -7.28
CA THR A 165 2.26 -26.74 -8.68
C THR A 165 1.59 -25.82 -9.68
N ASP A 166 0.53 -25.11 -9.29
CA ASP A 166 -0.18 -24.15 -10.15
C ASP A 166 0.55 -22.81 -10.14
N ILE A 167 1.77 -22.80 -10.69
CA ILE A 167 2.67 -21.65 -10.72
C ILE A 167 2.25 -20.58 -11.74
N LEU A 168 2.75 -19.37 -11.60
CA LEU A 168 2.58 -18.31 -12.59
C LEU A 168 3.46 -18.61 -13.82
N THR A 169 2.84 -18.89 -14.95
CA THR A 169 3.53 -19.18 -16.22
C THR A 169 3.58 -17.95 -17.13
N PRO A 170 4.55 -17.87 -18.07
CA PRO A 170 4.60 -16.83 -19.10
C PRO A 170 3.32 -16.71 -19.93
N ASP A 171 2.66 -17.84 -20.23
CA ASP A 171 1.35 -17.85 -20.92
C ASP A 171 0.28 -17.13 -20.10
N MET A 172 0.27 -17.33 -18.78
CA MET A 172 -0.68 -16.63 -17.91
C MET A 172 -0.41 -15.10 -17.86
N VAL A 173 0.86 -14.71 -17.92
CA VAL A 173 1.25 -13.29 -18.06
C VAL A 173 0.73 -12.70 -19.38
N ASN A 174 0.86 -13.44 -20.47
CA ASN A 174 0.34 -13.02 -21.77
C ASN A 174 -1.20 -12.95 -21.78
N LYS A 175 -1.89 -13.88 -21.13
CA LYS A 175 -3.35 -13.82 -20.93
C LYS A 175 -3.76 -12.58 -20.12
N ALA A 176 -3.05 -12.28 -19.04
CA ALA A 176 -3.29 -11.10 -18.21
C ALA A 176 -3.09 -9.79 -18.99
N GLN A 177 -1.99 -9.69 -19.77
CA GLN A 177 -1.74 -8.56 -20.64
C GLN A 177 -2.85 -8.39 -21.70
N THR A 178 -3.26 -9.50 -22.32
CA THR A 178 -4.31 -9.51 -23.35
C THR A 178 -5.64 -9.04 -22.75
N TRP A 179 -5.95 -9.46 -21.52
CA TRP A 179 -7.14 -9.02 -20.81
C TRP A 179 -7.14 -7.50 -20.58
N LEU A 180 -6.01 -6.92 -20.12
CA LEU A 180 -5.87 -5.48 -19.96
C LEU A 180 -6.02 -4.73 -21.29
N LYS A 181 -5.41 -5.24 -22.38
CA LYS A 181 -5.55 -4.67 -23.73
C LYS A 181 -7.00 -4.72 -24.23
N LYS A 182 -7.69 -5.84 -24.02
CA LYS A 182 -9.10 -6.02 -24.39
C LYS A 182 -9.99 -5.00 -23.69
N ASN A 183 -9.69 -4.71 -22.44
CA ASN A 183 -10.38 -3.68 -21.65
C ASN A 183 -9.88 -2.25 -21.92
N LYS A 184 -9.00 -2.07 -22.92
CA LYS A 184 -8.44 -0.77 -23.31
C LYS A 184 -7.75 -0.04 -22.17
N ALA A 185 -7.13 -0.77 -21.24
CA ALA A 185 -6.35 -0.17 -20.17
C ALA A 185 -5.14 0.58 -20.76
N PRO A 186 -4.90 1.84 -20.40
CA PRO A 186 -3.70 2.55 -20.82
C PRO A 186 -2.48 1.99 -20.08
N LYS A 187 -1.32 2.09 -20.71
CA LYS A 187 -0.05 1.62 -20.17
C LYS A 187 0.60 2.66 -19.25
N ILE A 188 1.42 2.21 -18.32
CA ILE A 188 2.27 3.03 -17.46
C ILE A 188 3.66 3.06 -18.11
N ASN A 189 4.14 4.23 -18.50
CA ASN A 189 5.46 4.40 -19.14
C ASN A 189 5.78 3.41 -20.28
N GLY A 190 4.77 3.06 -21.08
CA GLY A 190 4.93 2.18 -22.23
C GLY A 190 4.64 0.70 -21.99
N SER A 191 4.61 0.22 -20.75
CA SER A 191 4.34 -1.15 -20.36
C SER A 191 3.22 -1.24 -19.31
N TYR A 192 2.65 -2.39 -19.07
CA TYR A 192 1.85 -2.65 -17.88
C TYR A 192 2.78 -2.99 -16.71
N VAL A 193 2.29 -2.88 -15.51
CA VAL A 193 3.07 -3.22 -14.31
C VAL A 193 2.42 -4.40 -13.59
N ALA A 194 3.23 -5.35 -13.16
CA ALA A 194 2.81 -6.44 -12.29
C ALA A 194 3.58 -6.40 -10.99
N ILE A 195 2.89 -6.39 -9.85
CA ILE A 195 3.51 -6.50 -8.54
C ILE A 195 3.43 -7.96 -8.13
N ILE A 196 4.58 -8.55 -7.83
CA ILE A 196 4.77 -9.98 -7.65
C ILE A 196 5.53 -10.28 -6.34
N HIS A 197 5.20 -11.39 -5.69
CA HIS A 197 5.98 -11.89 -4.54
C HIS A 197 7.28 -12.55 -5.00
N PRO A 198 8.39 -12.44 -4.25
CA PRO A 198 9.68 -13.06 -4.60
C PRO A 198 9.60 -14.57 -4.89
N SER A 199 8.78 -15.32 -4.14
CA SER A 199 8.58 -16.76 -4.35
C SER A 199 7.98 -17.07 -5.71
N VAL A 200 7.01 -16.26 -6.18
CA VAL A 200 6.43 -16.42 -7.53
C VAL A 200 7.38 -15.90 -8.60
N ALA A 201 8.16 -14.85 -8.31
CA ALA A 201 9.19 -14.34 -9.20
C ALA A 201 10.30 -15.37 -9.44
N TYR A 202 10.65 -16.18 -8.44
CA TYR A 202 11.57 -17.31 -8.58
C TYR A 202 11.10 -18.30 -9.66
N ASP A 203 9.84 -18.71 -9.63
CA ASP A 203 9.27 -19.63 -10.63
C ASP A 203 9.26 -19.02 -12.03
N LEU A 204 8.87 -17.74 -12.13
CA LEU A 204 8.82 -17.03 -13.40
C LEU A 204 10.22 -16.90 -14.03
N ARG A 205 11.25 -16.57 -13.23
CA ARG A 205 12.66 -16.48 -13.67
C ARG A 205 13.23 -17.83 -14.11
N ASN A 206 12.74 -18.94 -13.55
CA ASN A 206 13.16 -20.28 -13.93
C ASN A 206 12.56 -20.76 -15.24
N SER A 207 11.52 -20.11 -15.76
CA SER A 207 10.91 -20.46 -17.04
C SER A 207 11.89 -20.24 -18.21
N ASP A 208 11.82 -21.10 -19.20
CA ASP A 208 12.72 -21.02 -20.36
C ASP A 208 12.45 -19.79 -21.20
N GLU A 209 11.18 -19.39 -21.35
CA GLU A 209 10.79 -18.16 -22.06
C GLU A 209 11.38 -16.90 -21.43
N TRP A 210 11.40 -16.82 -20.08
CA TRP A 210 12.05 -15.71 -19.36
C TRP A 210 13.55 -15.65 -19.66
N LYS A 211 14.23 -16.80 -19.57
CA LYS A 211 15.67 -16.92 -19.84
C LYS A 211 16.01 -16.56 -21.28
N GLU A 212 15.22 -16.99 -22.25
CA GLU A 212 15.43 -16.67 -23.65
C GLU A 212 15.19 -15.19 -23.95
N TYR A 213 14.13 -14.61 -23.39
CA TYR A 213 13.81 -13.18 -23.58
C TYR A 213 14.91 -12.27 -23.06
N HIS A 214 15.43 -12.52 -21.86
CA HIS A 214 16.47 -11.71 -21.22
C HIS A 214 17.89 -12.01 -21.76
N LYS A 215 18.08 -13.09 -22.49
CA LYS A 215 19.37 -13.39 -23.13
C LYS A 215 19.74 -12.38 -24.22
N TYR A 216 18.77 -11.76 -24.86
CA TYR A 216 18.95 -10.84 -25.96
C TYR A 216 18.48 -9.39 -25.69
N ASN A 217 17.68 -9.19 -24.66
CA ASN A 217 17.09 -7.90 -24.28
C ASN A 217 17.49 -7.54 -22.85
N ASP A 218 18.50 -6.68 -22.73
CA ASP A 218 18.83 -6.06 -21.45
C ASP A 218 17.95 -4.81 -21.30
N VAL A 219 16.79 -4.97 -20.67
CA VAL A 219 15.84 -3.87 -20.45
C VAL A 219 16.27 -3.10 -19.20
N ALA A 220 16.66 -1.84 -19.34
CA ALA A 220 17.02 -1.01 -18.20
C ALA A 220 15.82 -0.84 -17.26
N PRO A 221 15.98 -1.03 -15.94
CA PRO A 221 14.91 -0.87 -14.96
C PRO A 221 14.45 0.59 -14.92
N ILE A 222 13.13 0.79 -14.87
CA ILE A 222 12.50 2.12 -14.75
C ILE A 222 12.00 2.33 -13.32
N PHE A 223 11.58 1.26 -12.66
CA PHE A 223 11.01 1.30 -11.32
C PHE A 223 11.98 0.70 -10.28
N LYS A 224 11.91 1.21 -9.06
CA LYS A 224 12.64 0.62 -7.93
C LYS A 224 12.08 -0.79 -7.66
N GLY A 225 12.95 -1.80 -7.49
CA GLY A 225 12.52 -3.19 -7.31
C GLY A 225 12.08 -3.92 -8.60
N GLU A 226 12.28 -3.32 -9.78
CA GLU A 226 11.99 -3.98 -11.06
C GLU A 226 12.97 -5.11 -11.33
N ILE A 227 12.43 -6.28 -11.67
CA ILE A 227 13.20 -7.49 -11.97
C ILE A 227 13.32 -7.78 -13.46
N GLY A 228 12.50 -7.16 -14.28
CA GLY A 228 12.52 -7.31 -15.73
C GLY A 228 11.16 -7.11 -16.38
N GLU A 229 11.14 -7.27 -17.69
CA GLU A 229 9.93 -7.14 -18.51
C GLU A 229 9.68 -8.43 -19.32
N LEU A 230 8.45 -8.90 -19.35
CA LEU A 230 8.02 -10.03 -20.17
C LEU A 230 6.66 -9.72 -20.81
N HIS A 231 6.53 -9.94 -22.13
CA HIS A 231 5.31 -9.66 -22.89
C HIS A 231 4.76 -8.24 -22.72
N GLY A 232 5.62 -7.24 -22.51
CA GLY A 232 5.19 -5.83 -22.28
C GLY A 232 4.56 -5.59 -20.91
N VAL A 233 4.88 -6.42 -19.93
CA VAL A 233 4.58 -6.27 -18.51
C VAL A 233 5.89 -6.20 -17.75
N ARG A 234 6.08 -5.15 -16.97
CA ARG A 234 7.20 -4.96 -16.06
C ARG A 234 6.86 -5.52 -14.70
N PHE A 235 7.75 -6.29 -14.14
CA PHE A 235 7.58 -6.94 -12.85
C PHE A 235 8.33 -6.18 -11.77
N VAL A 236 7.63 -5.86 -10.68
CA VAL A 236 8.20 -5.24 -9.49
C VAL A 236 7.98 -6.19 -8.32
N GLU A 237 9.05 -6.51 -7.61
CA GLU A 237 8.98 -7.38 -6.44
C GLU A 237 8.52 -6.60 -5.21
N SER A 238 7.69 -7.26 -4.40
CA SER A 238 7.32 -6.80 -3.07
C SER A 238 7.14 -7.99 -2.14
N ASN A 239 7.82 -7.96 -1.00
CA ASN A 239 7.63 -8.95 0.07
C ASN A 239 6.23 -8.85 0.68
N GLU A 240 5.62 -7.67 0.59
CA GLU A 240 4.26 -7.39 1.07
C GLU A 240 3.15 -7.82 0.09
N ALA A 241 3.49 -8.49 -1.03
CA ALA A 241 2.46 -9.05 -1.91
C ALA A 241 1.61 -10.08 -1.14
N LYS A 242 0.27 -9.99 -1.28
CA LYS A 242 -0.68 -10.76 -0.47
C LYS A 242 -0.50 -12.26 -0.64
N ILE A 243 -0.40 -12.95 0.48
CA ILE A 243 -0.31 -14.41 0.62
C ILE A 243 -1.52 -14.90 1.40
N TRP A 244 -2.18 -15.93 0.90
CA TRP A 244 -3.14 -16.72 1.66
C TRP A 244 -2.54 -18.11 1.88
N LYS A 245 -2.67 -18.63 3.08
CA LYS A 245 -2.19 -19.97 3.42
C LYS A 245 -3.38 -20.85 3.80
N ASP A 246 -3.50 -21.98 3.14
CA ASP A 246 -4.47 -23.03 3.47
C ASP A 246 -3.72 -24.36 3.62
N GLY A 247 -3.54 -24.78 4.87
CA GLY A 247 -2.68 -25.92 5.19
C GLY A 247 -1.23 -25.69 4.75
N ASP A 248 -0.75 -26.56 3.86
CA ASP A 248 0.61 -26.48 3.30
C ASP A 248 0.67 -25.72 1.97
N THR A 249 -0.45 -25.20 1.48
CA THR A 249 -0.51 -24.47 0.22
C THR A 249 -0.50 -22.98 0.45
N CYS A 250 0.46 -22.28 -0.14
CA CYS A 250 0.51 -20.82 -0.18
C CYS A 250 0.01 -20.33 -1.54
N VAL A 251 -0.97 -19.43 -1.52
CA VAL A 251 -1.52 -18.80 -2.72
C VAL A 251 -1.13 -17.32 -2.71
N TYR A 252 -0.52 -16.87 -3.79
CA TYR A 252 0.01 -15.53 -3.95
C TYR A 252 -0.85 -14.70 -4.89
N ALA A 253 -1.05 -13.43 -4.54
CA ALA A 253 -1.70 -12.47 -5.40
C ALA A 253 -0.68 -11.68 -6.22
N THR A 254 -0.61 -11.94 -7.51
CA THR A 254 0.09 -11.06 -8.45
C THR A 254 -0.89 -10.03 -9.02
N LEU A 255 -0.61 -8.74 -8.83
CA LEU A 255 -1.49 -7.65 -9.27
C LEU A 255 -0.98 -7.05 -10.58
N PHE A 256 -1.75 -7.19 -11.65
CA PHE A 256 -1.49 -6.58 -12.95
C PHE A 256 -2.22 -5.25 -13.05
N LEU A 257 -1.49 -4.16 -13.29
CA LEU A 257 -1.97 -2.79 -13.23
C LEU A 257 -1.82 -2.08 -14.58
N GLY A 258 -2.89 -1.41 -14.98
CA GLY A 258 -2.85 -0.37 -16.00
C GLY A 258 -2.79 1.02 -15.35
N LYS A 259 -2.56 2.05 -16.14
CA LYS A 259 -2.50 3.43 -15.67
C LYS A 259 -3.84 3.87 -15.04
N ASP A 260 -3.76 4.59 -13.93
CA ASP A 260 -4.91 5.13 -13.17
C ASP A 260 -5.93 4.05 -12.76
N ALA A 261 -5.47 2.83 -12.46
CA ALA A 261 -6.34 1.76 -11.99
C ALA A 261 -6.96 2.08 -10.63
N PHE A 262 -6.22 2.74 -9.75
CA PHE A 262 -6.64 3.15 -8.42
C PHE A 262 -6.11 4.54 -8.08
N GLY A 263 -6.76 5.19 -7.13
CA GLY A 263 -6.35 6.47 -6.56
C GLY A 263 -5.90 6.29 -5.11
N VAL A 264 -4.87 7.03 -4.73
CA VAL A 264 -4.39 7.16 -3.36
C VAL A 264 -4.59 8.62 -2.96
N LEU A 265 -5.16 8.82 -1.78
CA LEU A 265 -5.38 10.15 -1.22
C LEU A 265 -4.08 10.65 -0.59
N ASP A 266 -3.73 11.88 -0.90
CA ASP A 266 -2.56 12.57 -0.37
C ASP A 266 -3.07 13.81 0.41
N PRO A 267 -3.31 13.69 1.72
CA PRO A 267 -3.85 14.79 2.51
C PRO A 267 -2.81 15.89 2.66
N GLU A 268 -3.12 17.09 2.19
CA GLU A 268 -2.25 18.26 2.38
C GLU A 268 -2.16 18.63 3.87
N GLY A 269 -0.93 18.64 4.40
CA GLY A 269 -0.63 19.00 5.79
C GLY A 269 -0.82 17.86 6.82
N GLU A 270 -1.32 16.70 6.44
CA GLU A 270 -1.47 15.49 7.28
C GLU A 270 -0.87 14.27 6.61
N GLY A 271 0.26 14.42 5.93
CA GLY A 271 1.06 13.32 5.40
C GLY A 271 1.70 12.49 6.51
N MET A 272 2.71 11.74 6.19
CA MET A 272 3.52 11.03 7.18
C MET A 272 4.18 12.01 8.13
N GLU A 273 3.88 11.92 9.43
CA GLU A 273 4.40 12.79 10.47
C GLU A 273 5.06 11.95 11.56
N MET A 274 6.35 12.18 11.80
CA MET A 274 7.04 11.63 12.95
C MET A 274 6.85 12.51 14.17
N ILE A 275 6.52 11.92 15.30
CA ILE A 275 6.28 12.60 16.57
C ILE A 275 7.27 12.08 17.60
N VAL A 276 8.32 12.85 17.87
CA VAL A 276 9.27 12.58 18.96
C VAL A 276 8.94 13.47 20.13
N LYS A 277 8.61 12.87 21.26
CA LYS A 277 8.38 13.60 22.52
C LYS A 277 9.47 13.19 23.51
N THR A 278 10.23 14.18 23.95
CA THR A 278 11.28 14.04 24.96
C THR A 278 10.69 14.00 26.38
N ARG A 279 11.47 13.63 27.47
CA ARG A 279 11.02 13.35 28.86
C ARG A 279 10.14 14.42 29.53
N GLU A 280 10.09 15.65 29.07
CA GLU A 280 9.26 16.72 29.63
C GLU A 280 7.90 16.94 28.91
N GLN A 281 7.71 16.54 27.64
CA GLN A 281 6.47 16.74 26.81
C GLN A 281 5.45 15.64 26.90
N ALA A 282 5.83 14.46 27.31
CA ALA A 282 4.91 13.35 27.34
C ALA A 282 4.17 13.18 28.68
N GLY A 283 4.54 13.97 29.70
CA GLY A 283 3.72 14.14 30.88
C GLY A 283 3.67 12.95 31.82
N GLY A 284 4.65 12.78 32.67
CA GLY A 284 4.59 11.90 33.84
C GLY A 284 5.13 12.64 35.06
N PRO A 285 4.69 12.33 36.29
CA PRO A 285 5.11 13.08 37.49
C PRO A 285 6.61 12.98 37.77
N LEU A 286 7.34 12.08 37.12
CA LEU A 286 8.78 11.86 37.32
C LEU A 286 9.60 11.92 36.03
N ASN A 287 9.00 12.31 34.89
CA ASN A 287 9.69 12.44 33.58
C ASN A 287 10.55 11.22 33.21
N GLN A 288 9.99 9.99 33.32
CA GLN A 288 10.76 8.76 33.19
C GLN A 288 10.79 8.16 31.78
N PHE A 289 10.17 8.82 30.80
CA PHE A 289 9.94 8.17 29.52
C PHE A 289 10.11 9.13 28.32
N SER A 290 10.60 8.65 27.15
CA SER A 290 10.57 9.27 25.81
C SER A 290 9.60 8.50 24.90
N THR A 291 8.88 9.17 24.00
CA THR A 291 8.06 8.48 22.99
C THR A 291 8.47 8.87 21.58
N ILE A 292 8.55 7.88 20.72
CA ILE A 292 8.80 8.01 19.29
C ILE A 292 7.63 7.31 18.60
N GLY A 293 6.93 8.00 17.72
CA GLY A 293 5.82 7.46 17.01
C GLY A 293 5.62 8.12 15.66
N TYR A 294 4.83 7.49 14.85
CA TYR A 294 4.39 8.04 13.56
C TYR A 294 2.87 8.17 13.52
N LYS A 295 2.41 9.03 12.67
CA LYS A 295 0.99 9.22 12.39
C LYS A 295 0.82 9.63 10.94
N PHE A 296 -0.11 8.99 10.25
CA PHE A 296 -0.47 9.36 8.89
C PHE A 296 -1.97 9.19 8.62
N CYS A 297 -2.45 9.88 7.60
CA CYS A 297 -3.78 9.68 7.06
C CYS A 297 -3.68 8.89 5.76
N HIS A 298 -4.40 7.77 5.67
CA HIS A 298 -4.44 6.91 4.50
C HIS A 298 -5.85 6.81 3.92
N GLY A 299 -5.93 6.77 2.60
CA GLY A 299 -7.15 6.44 1.88
C GLY A 299 -6.80 6.05 0.44
N ALA A 300 -7.35 4.96 -0.02
CA ALA A 300 -7.22 4.53 -1.41
C ALA A 300 -8.53 3.95 -1.93
N LYS A 301 -8.70 3.93 -3.24
CA LYS A 301 -9.89 3.35 -3.89
C LYS A 301 -9.57 2.89 -5.31
N ILE A 302 -10.10 1.73 -5.69
CA ILE A 302 -10.05 1.27 -7.08
C ILE A 302 -10.98 2.16 -7.91
N LEU A 303 -10.41 2.82 -8.94
CA LEU A 303 -11.14 3.71 -9.84
C LEU A 303 -11.70 2.95 -11.05
N TYR A 304 -10.94 2.01 -11.57
CA TYR A 304 -11.29 1.23 -12.75
C TYR A 304 -11.00 -0.25 -12.54
N GLN A 305 -12.03 -1.05 -12.31
CA GLN A 305 -11.90 -2.51 -12.19
C GLN A 305 -11.36 -3.17 -13.47
N GLU A 306 -11.59 -2.55 -14.62
CA GLU A 306 -11.14 -3.03 -15.92
C GLU A 306 -9.62 -2.82 -16.16
N ARG A 307 -8.95 -2.08 -15.28
CA ARG A 307 -7.51 -1.78 -15.38
C ARG A 307 -6.68 -2.50 -14.32
N LEU A 308 -7.33 -3.29 -13.49
CA LEU A 308 -6.69 -4.06 -12.43
C LEU A 308 -7.12 -5.52 -12.57
N LEU A 309 -6.16 -6.42 -12.70
CA LEU A 309 -6.38 -7.87 -12.70
C LEU A 309 -5.52 -8.50 -11.61
N ARG A 310 -6.14 -9.26 -10.72
CA ARG A 310 -5.46 -10.09 -9.74
C ARG A 310 -5.32 -11.50 -10.30
N VAL A 311 -4.10 -12.00 -10.40
CA VAL A 311 -3.81 -13.39 -10.73
C VAL A 311 -3.40 -14.10 -9.45
N GLU A 312 -4.10 -15.17 -9.11
CA GLU A 312 -3.79 -16.00 -7.95
C GLU A 312 -3.08 -17.28 -8.43
N SER A 313 -1.91 -17.55 -7.86
CA SER A 313 -1.07 -18.69 -8.20
C SER A 313 -0.41 -19.29 -6.96
N GLY A 314 -0.04 -20.56 -7.02
CA GLY A 314 0.90 -21.16 -6.09
C GLY A 314 2.34 -20.78 -6.43
N SER A 315 3.28 -21.36 -5.69
CA SER A 315 4.72 -21.31 -5.99
C SER A 315 5.41 -22.60 -5.57
N SER A 316 6.39 -23.01 -6.35
CA SER A 316 7.24 -24.15 -6.02
C SER A 316 8.16 -23.88 -4.82
N TYR A 317 8.43 -22.62 -4.52
CA TYR A 317 9.30 -22.16 -3.42
C TYR A 317 8.54 -21.90 -2.11
N GLY A 318 7.23 -21.72 -2.16
CA GLY A 318 6.41 -21.10 -1.11
C GLY A 318 6.09 -21.96 0.12
N SER A 319 6.70 -23.12 0.33
CA SER A 319 6.36 -24.00 1.47
C SER A 319 6.70 -23.41 2.85
N LEU A 320 7.59 -22.43 2.92
CA LEU A 320 8.03 -21.77 4.15
C LEU A 320 7.39 -20.39 4.39
N ASP A 321 6.64 -19.89 3.42
CA ASP A 321 6.02 -18.57 3.52
C ASP A 321 4.82 -18.59 4.45
N GLU A 322 4.54 -17.48 5.11
CA GLU A 322 3.40 -17.29 6.01
C GLU A 322 2.38 -16.33 5.39
N ALA A 323 1.11 -16.47 5.78
CA ALA A 323 0.06 -15.55 5.36
C ALA A 323 0.28 -14.15 5.96
N ASN A 324 0.02 -13.09 5.17
CA ASN A 324 0.25 -11.70 5.57
C ASN A 324 -1.00 -10.81 5.43
#